data_465d1e75c798fb9d269cff53b38be4fa
#
_entry.id   465d1e75c798fb9d269cff53b38be4fa
#
_cell.length_a   1.000
_cell.length_b   1.000
_cell.length_c   1.000
_cell.angle_alpha   90.00
_cell.angle_beta   90.00
_cell.angle_gamma   90.00
#
_symmetry.space_group_name_H-M   'P 1'
#
loop_
_entity.id
_entity.type
_entity.pdbx_description
1 polymer ?
#
loop_
_entity_poly.entity_id
_entity_poly.type
_entity_poly.pdbx_seq_one_letter_code
_entity_poly.pdbx_strand_id
1 'polypeptide(L)'
;TDGDKSVISTFLVKSDKKQESQTTAEKETQTASDGKLYDVYTLSPVLVKEYGDGWHNIGGNRYYYRGSQRVTGWQNIDGLQYYFDGNGKLSSCTMIDVSTYNGDIDWNSVKASGINYAMIRVGYRGYETARLVLDKRFHSNMSQATAAGIKVGAYIVTQAVDTTEAVEEASFIVSACSEYNISLPLAIDVESAGNGSGRGDKISSSQRTAVINAFAQTVRSCGYSAILYANKDWMNNRIYAGNVGCSVWLAQYNSKCTYTGPFTMWQFTEKARVNGISGNVDMSAWKH
;
A
#
# COMPACT_ATOMS: atom_id res chain seq x y z
N THR A 1 -6.84 -17.99 67.12
CA THR A 1 -7.64 -17.00 66.37
C THR A 1 -7.20 -17.10 64.90
N ASP A 2 -8.10 -17.60 64.18
CA ASP A 2 -8.00 -18.03 62.78
C ASP A 2 -7.56 -16.96 61.80
N GLY A 3 -6.64 -17.30 60.96
CA GLY A 3 -6.35 -16.64 59.73
C GLY A 3 -6.76 -17.52 58.59
N ASP A 4 -7.92 -17.30 58.09
CA ASP A 4 -8.49 -17.91 56.91
C ASP A 4 -7.63 -17.59 55.69
N LYS A 5 -7.14 -18.62 55.01
CA LYS A 5 -6.43 -18.52 53.75
C LYS A 5 -6.91 -19.56 52.78
N SER A 6 -8.02 -19.28 52.21
CA SER A 6 -8.41 -19.94 50.95
C SER A 6 -8.70 -18.87 49.91
N VAL A 7 -7.73 -18.57 49.12
CA VAL A 7 -7.99 -17.91 47.82
C VAL A 7 -7.41 -18.78 46.73
N ILE A 8 -8.14 -19.81 46.38
CA ILE A 8 -7.96 -20.45 45.07
C ILE A 8 -8.80 -19.65 44.11
N SER A 9 -8.17 -18.68 43.44
CA SER A 9 -8.78 -18.03 42.31
C SER A 9 -8.45 -18.80 41.05
N THR A 10 -9.30 -19.76 40.73
CA THR A 10 -9.28 -20.39 39.42
C THR A 10 -9.95 -19.40 38.44
N PHE A 11 -9.19 -18.60 37.75
CA PHE A 11 -9.71 -17.80 36.65
C PHE A 11 -9.83 -18.69 35.41
N LEU A 12 -11.01 -19.19 35.15
CA LEU A 12 -11.40 -19.61 33.81
C LEU A 12 -11.64 -18.34 32.97
N VAL A 13 -10.62 -17.89 32.28
CA VAL A 13 -10.76 -16.84 31.28
C VAL A 13 -11.36 -17.48 30.03
N LYS A 14 -12.67 -17.31 29.81
CA LYS A 14 -13.25 -17.45 28.49
C LYS A 14 -12.72 -16.30 27.66
N SER A 15 -11.76 -16.61 26.77
CA SER A 15 -11.16 -15.63 25.88
C SER A 15 -12.03 -15.42 24.66
N ASP A 16 -12.77 -14.31 24.66
CA ASP A 16 -13.30 -13.72 23.42
C ASP A 16 -12.68 -12.34 23.11
N LYS A 17 -11.56 -12.02 23.74
CA LYS A 17 -10.74 -10.84 23.36
C LYS A 17 -9.27 -11.21 23.58
N LYS A 18 -8.48 -11.26 22.51
CA LYS A 18 -7.03 -11.37 22.57
C LYS A 18 -6.45 -10.14 23.26
N GLN A 19 -6.31 -10.20 24.55
CA GLN A 19 -5.46 -9.30 25.33
C GLN A 19 -4.17 -10.08 25.58
N GLU A 20 -3.06 -9.64 25.00
CA GLU A 20 -1.74 -10.19 25.32
C GLU A 20 -1.37 -9.79 26.75
N SER A 21 -1.77 -10.59 27.72
CA SER A 21 -1.22 -10.52 29.06
C SER A 21 -0.07 -11.50 29.16
N GLN A 22 1.16 -11.03 29.24
CA GLN A 22 2.28 -11.85 29.71
C GLN A 22 2.19 -11.93 31.23
N THR A 23 1.91 -13.11 31.74
CA THR A 23 1.92 -13.38 33.18
C THR A 23 3.22 -14.11 33.50
N THR A 24 4.05 -13.57 34.36
CA THR A 24 5.17 -14.31 34.95
C THR A 24 4.66 -15.04 36.19
N ALA A 25 4.82 -16.35 36.22
CA ALA A 25 4.50 -17.17 37.37
C ALA A 25 5.80 -17.47 38.13
N GLU A 26 5.88 -17.09 39.39
CA GLU A 26 6.91 -17.55 40.28
C GLU A 26 6.41 -18.83 40.99
N LYS A 27 7.25 -19.87 41.00
CA LYS A 27 6.94 -21.19 41.55
C LYS A 27 7.62 -21.32 42.91
N GLU A 28 6.83 -21.57 43.94
CA GLU A 28 7.33 -22.01 45.24
C GLU A 28 6.75 -23.38 45.56
N THR A 29 7.53 -24.20 46.29
CA THR A 29 7.06 -25.50 46.78
C THR A 29 6.75 -25.36 48.26
N GLN A 30 5.50 -25.61 48.63
CA GLN A 30 5.05 -25.53 50.02
C GLN A 30 4.56 -26.90 50.50
N THR A 31 4.85 -27.26 51.77
CA THR A 31 4.35 -28.46 52.43
C THR A 31 3.00 -28.17 53.05
N ALA A 32 1.96 -28.89 52.62
CA ALA A 32 0.64 -28.77 53.21
C ALA A 32 0.53 -29.48 54.55
N SER A 33 -0.56 -29.27 55.26
CA SER A 33 -0.82 -29.88 56.58
C SER A 33 -0.95 -31.40 56.53
N ASP A 34 -1.11 -32.00 55.36
CA ASP A 34 -1.12 -33.43 55.10
C ASP A 34 0.28 -34.01 54.86
N GLY A 35 1.34 -33.21 54.98
CA GLY A 35 2.72 -33.60 54.78
C GLY A 35 3.15 -33.73 53.32
N LYS A 36 2.28 -33.39 52.39
CA LYS A 36 2.60 -33.43 50.95
C LYS A 36 3.14 -32.10 50.45
N LEU A 37 4.01 -32.16 49.45
CA LEU A 37 4.55 -31.02 48.77
C LEU A 37 3.62 -30.60 47.62
N TYR A 38 3.28 -29.34 47.58
CA TYR A 38 2.50 -28.71 46.51
C TYR A 38 3.28 -27.59 45.89
N ASP A 39 3.21 -27.50 44.55
CA ASP A 39 3.72 -26.37 43.82
C ASP A 39 2.71 -25.21 43.88
N VAL A 40 3.08 -24.14 44.51
CA VAL A 40 2.28 -22.90 44.61
C VAL A 40 2.80 -21.89 43.59
N TYR A 41 1.93 -21.45 42.71
CA TYR A 41 2.26 -20.42 41.71
C TYR A 41 1.67 -19.08 42.14
N THR A 42 2.53 -18.12 42.41
CA THR A 42 2.13 -16.74 42.63
C THR A 42 2.11 -16.00 41.31
N LEU A 43 0.93 -15.56 40.88
CA LEU A 43 0.76 -14.77 39.69
C LEU A 43 0.97 -13.30 40.04
N SER A 44 2.07 -12.73 39.61
CA SER A 44 2.26 -11.28 39.69
C SER A 44 1.50 -10.59 38.56
N PRO A 45 0.64 -9.60 38.84
CA PRO A 45 0.01 -8.84 37.78
C PRO A 45 1.09 -8.09 37.01
N VAL A 46 1.27 -8.44 35.73
CA VAL A 46 2.09 -7.65 34.84
C VAL A 46 1.34 -6.34 34.59
N LEU A 47 1.96 -5.23 34.88
CA LEU A 47 1.45 -3.93 34.49
C LEU A 47 1.39 -3.89 32.97
N VAL A 48 0.19 -4.09 32.42
CA VAL A 48 -0.07 -3.89 30.99
C VAL A 48 0.13 -2.41 30.71
N LYS A 49 1.14 -2.08 29.91
CA LYS A 49 1.37 -0.70 29.50
C LYS A 49 0.19 -0.28 28.64
N GLU A 50 -0.69 0.57 29.17
CA GLU A 50 -1.77 1.16 28.42
C GLU A 50 -1.21 2.24 27.47
N TYR A 51 -1.63 2.19 26.22
CA TYR A 51 -1.29 3.19 25.22
C TYR A 51 -2.53 4.05 24.97
N GLY A 52 -2.38 5.37 25.14
CA GLY A 52 -3.40 6.34 24.76
C GLY A 52 -3.59 6.36 23.23
N ASP A 53 -4.64 7.05 22.78
CA ASP A 53 -4.93 7.23 21.37
C ASP A 53 -3.79 7.93 20.62
N GLY A 54 -3.61 7.58 19.34
CA GLY A 54 -2.59 8.17 18.49
C GLY A 54 -1.49 7.19 18.04
N TRP A 55 -0.41 7.76 17.52
CA TRP A 55 0.73 7.01 16.99
C TRP A 55 1.70 6.57 18.08
N HIS A 56 2.12 5.30 18.04
CA HIS A 56 3.10 4.72 18.95
C HIS A 56 4.15 3.90 18.20
N ASN A 57 5.41 4.02 18.64
CA ASN A 57 6.52 3.17 18.18
C ASN A 57 6.82 2.14 19.26
N ILE A 58 6.64 0.86 18.95
CA ILE A 58 6.79 -0.25 19.89
C ILE A 58 7.65 -1.33 19.23
N GLY A 59 8.79 -1.64 19.83
CA GLY A 59 9.70 -2.66 19.31
C GLY A 59 10.13 -2.43 17.86
N GLY A 60 10.35 -1.16 17.46
CA GLY A 60 10.75 -0.78 16.10
C GLY A 60 9.61 -0.79 15.07
N ASN A 61 8.40 -1.14 15.46
CA ASN A 61 7.20 -1.10 14.61
C ASN A 61 6.31 0.09 14.99
N ARG A 62 5.52 0.57 14.02
CA ARG A 62 4.62 1.70 14.20
C ARG A 62 3.17 1.21 14.27
N TYR A 63 2.42 1.73 15.25
CA TYR A 63 1.02 1.39 15.53
C TYR A 63 0.21 2.67 15.72
N TYR A 64 -1.09 2.57 15.48
CA TYR A 64 -2.03 3.62 15.84
C TYR A 64 -3.08 3.05 16.79
N TYR A 65 -3.36 3.77 17.88
CA TYR A 65 -4.34 3.37 18.88
C TYR A 65 -5.55 4.29 18.81
N ARG A 66 -6.71 3.69 19.02
CA ARG A 66 -8.00 4.39 19.17
C ARG A 66 -8.83 3.66 20.20
N GLY A 67 -9.28 4.38 21.28
CA GLY A 67 -9.93 3.76 22.43
C GLY A 67 -9.04 2.73 23.12
N SER A 68 -7.74 3.03 23.28
CA SER A 68 -6.72 2.15 23.87
C SER A 68 -6.52 0.81 23.14
N GLN A 69 -7.03 0.68 21.91
CA GLN A 69 -6.86 -0.53 21.09
C GLN A 69 -6.11 -0.20 19.79
N ARG A 70 -5.26 -1.15 19.35
CA ARG A 70 -4.60 -1.05 18.04
C ARG A 70 -5.64 -1.11 16.92
N VAL A 71 -5.57 -0.17 16.00
CA VAL A 71 -6.38 -0.24 14.78
C VAL A 71 -5.80 -1.28 13.82
N THR A 72 -6.65 -1.88 13.00
CA THR A 72 -6.27 -2.83 11.94
C THR A 72 -6.97 -2.49 10.63
N GLY A 73 -6.47 -3.03 9.51
CA GLY A 73 -7.03 -2.76 8.18
C GLY A 73 -6.77 -1.33 7.70
N TRP A 74 -7.56 -0.89 6.74
CA TRP A 74 -7.47 0.46 6.20
C TRP A 74 -8.04 1.50 7.17
N GLN A 75 -7.26 2.55 7.44
CA GLN A 75 -7.62 3.65 8.34
C GLN A 75 -7.35 4.98 7.68
N ASN A 76 -8.31 5.89 7.76
CA ASN A 76 -8.09 7.30 7.47
C ASN A 76 -7.62 7.99 8.77
N ILE A 77 -6.44 8.58 8.74
CA ILE A 77 -5.85 9.32 9.86
C ILE A 77 -5.36 10.65 9.30
N ASP A 78 -5.95 11.74 9.75
CA ASP A 78 -5.62 13.11 9.32
C ASP A 78 -5.66 13.30 7.79
N GLY A 79 -6.61 12.65 7.13
CA GLY A 79 -6.81 12.73 5.68
C GLY A 79 -5.94 11.80 4.85
N LEU A 80 -4.99 11.11 5.45
CA LEU A 80 -4.14 10.12 4.80
C LEU A 80 -4.67 8.70 5.03
N GLN A 81 -4.43 7.81 4.08
CA GLN A 81 -4.80 6.41 4.18
C GLN A 81 -3.61 5.57 4.63
N TYR A 82 -3.85 4.72 5.63
CA TYR A 82 -2.87 3.79 6.16
C TYR A 82 -3.47 2.39 6.23
N TYR A 83 -2.65 1.38 6.01
CA TYR A 83 -3.03 0.00 6.24
C TYR A 83 -2.23 -0.58 7.40
N PHE A 84 -2.96 -1.18 8.35
CA PHE A 84 -2.39 -1.92 9.47
C PHE A 84 -2.70 -3.41 9.30
N ASP A 85 -1.73 -4.26 9.57
CA ASP A 85 -1.92 -5.72 9.51
C ASP A 85 -2.86 -6.23 10.62
N GLY A 86 -3.08 -7.55 10.68
CA GLY A 86 -3.94 -8.18 11.69
C GLY A 86 -3.47 -8.00 13.13
N ASN A 87 -2.19 -7.66 13.34
CA ASN A 87 -1.59 -7.36 14.66
C ASN A 87 -1.57 -5.84 14.96
N GLY A 88 -2.11 -5.03 14.06
CA GLY A 88 -2.14 -3.57 14.16
C GLY A 88 -0.82 -2.89 13.79
N LYS A 89 0.15 -3.60 13.22
CA LYS A 89 1.40 -3.00 12.74
C LYS A 89 1.13 -2.24 11.44
N LEU A 90 1.66 -1.01 11.33
CA LEU A 90 1.63 -0.24 10.07
C LEU A 90 2.36 -1.03 8.96
N SER A 91 1.62 -1.39 7.93
CA SER A 91 2.08 -2.18 6.78
C SER A 91 1.72 -1.50 5.47
N SER A 92 1.85 -0.18 5.43
CA SER A 92 1.76 0.64 4.22
C SER A 92 2.69 1.82 4.28
N CYS A 93 3.00 2.37 3.11
CA CYS A 93 3.70 3.65 2.96
C CYS A 93 2.90 4.59 2.07
N THR A 94 3.11 5.89 2.28
CA THR A 94 2.54 6.95 1.44
C THR A 94 3.47 7.18 0.25
N MET A 95 2.88 7.32 -0.93
CA MET A 95 3.56 7.59 -2.19
C MET A 95 2.80 8.64 -3.01
N ILE A 96 3.50 9.29 -3.92
CA ILE A 96 2.90 10.20 -4.92
C ILE A 96 3.10 9.64 -6.32
N ASP A 97 2.30 10.11 -7.26
CA ASP A 97 2.57 9.89 -8.67
C ASP A 97 2.59 11.22 -9.44
N VAL A 98 3.54 11.31 -10.38
CA VAL A 98 3.87 12.57 -11.03
C VAL A 98 4.16 12.39 -12.52
N SER A 99 3.96 13.48 -13.24
CA SER A 99 4.23 13.58 -14.66
C SER A 99 4.68 14.99 -15.04
N THR A 100 4.78 15.28 -16.32
CA THR A 100 5.05 16.63 -16.84
C THR A 100 4.03 17.68 -16.35
N TYR A 101 2.82 17.26 -15.95
CA TYR A 101 1.77 18.18 -15.47
C TYR A 101 2.06 18.78 -14.09
N ASN A 102 2.93 18.16 -13.30
CA ASN A 102 3.33 18.68 -12.00
C ASN A 102 4.43 19.77 -12.09
N GLY A 103 4.92 20.07 -13.29
CA GLY A 103 5.93 21.09 -13.51
C GLY A 103 7.31 20.72 -12.96
N ASP A 104 8.04 21.72 -12.49
CA ASP A 104 9.31 21.53 -11.81
C ASP A 104 9.06 21.12 -10.36
N ILE A 105 9.76 20.09 -9.91
CA ILE A 105 9.61 19.50 -8.58
C ILE A 105 10.92 19.66 -7.81
N ASP A 106 10.84 20.25 -6.62
CA ASP A 106 11.93 20.19 -5.64
C ASP A 106 11.85 18.87 -4.85
N TRP A 107 12.55 17.87 -5.35
CA TRP A 107 12.55 16.53 -4.78
C TRP A 107 13.16 16.45 -3.38
N ASN A 108 14.03 17.38 -2.99
CA ASN A 108 14.55 17.46 -1.63
C ASN A 108 13.45 17.91 -0.65
N SER A 109 12.65 18.90 -1.02
CA SER A 109 11.48 19.32 -0.24
C SER A 109 10.41 18.24 -0.16
N VAL A 110 10.17 17.51 -1.27
CA VAL A 110 9.28 16.32 -1.28
C VAL A 110 9.77 15.27 -0.28
N LYS A 111 11.06 14.94 -0.31
CA LYS A 111 11.67 14.00 0.64
C LYS A 111 11.56 14.48 2.08
N ALA A 112 11.83 15.75 2.34
CA ALA A 112 11.72 16.36 3.67
C ALA A 112 10.28 16.34 4.21
N SER A 113 9.26 16.30 3.34
CA SER A 113 7.85 16.13 3.71
C SER A 113 7.49 14.68 4.12
N GLY A 114 8.45 13.76 4.13
CA GLY A 114 8.24 12.36 4.52
C GLY A 114 7.83 11.44 3.36
N ILE A 115 7.76 11.92 2.12
CA ILE A 115 7.50 11.11 0.94
C ILE A 115 8.79 10.35 0.57
N ASN A 116 8.71 9.03 0.56
CA ASN A 116 9.84 8.16 0.28
C ASN A 116 9.66 7.33 -1.00
N TYR A 117 8.50 7.41 -1.64
CA TYR A 117 8.12 6.59 -2.78
C TYR A 117 7.40 7.44 -3.83
N ALA A 118 7.72 7.24 -5.10
CA ALA A 118 7.06 7.92 -6.20
C ALA A 118 6.89 7.03 -7.44
N MET A 119 5.74 7.14 -8.10
CA MET A 119 5.51 6.61 -9.44
C MET A 119 5.69 7.74 -10.46
N ILE A 120 6.53 7.55 -11.46
CA ILE A 120 6.90 8.60 -12.42
C ILE A 120 6.43 8.18 -13.81
N ARG A 121 5.67 9.05 -14.47
CA ARG A 121 5.20 8.76 -15.82
C ARG A 121 6.36 8.68 -16.81
N VAL A 122 6.50 7.52 -17.45
CA VAL A 122 7.42 7.35 -18.58
C VAL A 122 6.87 8.03 -19.82
N GLY A 123 5.58 7.89 -20.07
CA GLY A 123 4.95 8.41 -21.26
C GLY A 123 3.54 7.88 -21.46
N TYR A 124 3.08 7.92 -22.68
CA TYR A 124 1.74 7.49 -23.05
C TYR A 124 1.69 7.04 -24.51
N ARG A 125 0.69 6.22 -24.86
CA ARG A 125 0.28 6.03 -26.25
C ARG A 125 -0.78 7.05 -26.62
N GLY A 126 -0.57 7.80 -27.68
CA GLY A 126 -1.52 8.82 -28.14
C GLY A 126 -2.88 8.19 -28.52
N TYR A 127 -3.96 8.72 -27.96
CA TYR A 127 -5.31 8.16 -28.10
C TYR A 127 -5.88 8.30 -29.54
N GLU A 128 -5.36 9.20 -30.34
CA GLU A 128 -5.69 9.35 -31.77
C GLU A 128 -4.60 8.78 -32.65
N THR A 129 -3.34 9.03 -32.30
CA THR A 129 -2.19 8.78 -33.19
C THR A 129 -1.60 7.39 -33.05
N ALA A 130 -1.93 6.67 -31.97
CA ALA A 130 -1.32 5.41 -31.56
C ALA A 130 0.20 5.47 -31.30
N ARG A 131 0.83 6.63 -31.37
CA ARG A 131 2.28 6.80 -31.20
C ARG A 131 2.65 6.76 -29.71
N LEU A 132 3.75 6.09 -29.41
CA LEU A 132 4.39 6.20 -28.09
C LEU A 132 5.09 7.55 -27.95
N VAL A 133 4.83 8.23 -26.89
CA VAL A 133 5.37 9.56 -26.58
C VAL A 133 6.01 9.53 -25.20
N LEU A 134 7.28 9.88 -25.12
CA LEU A 134 8.00 10.01 -23.85
C LEU A 134 7.52 11.26 -23.10
N ASP A 135 7.30 11.13 -21.79
CA ASP A 135 7.04 12.29 -20.94
C ASP A 135 8.26 13.18 -20.86
N LYS A 136 8.06 14.48 -21.13
CA LYS A 136 9.16 15.47 -21.23
C LYS A 136 10.00 15.59 -19.96
N ARG A 137 9.43 15.23 -18.81
CA ARG A 137 10.09 15.33 -17.49
C ARG A 137 10.49 13.98 -16.92
N PHE A 138 10.28 12.89 -17.65
CA PHE A 138 10.58 11.55 -17.14
C PHE A 138 12.00 11.44 -16.61
N HIS A 139 13.00 11.70 -17.45
CA HIS A 139 14.40 11.55 -17.06
C HIS A 139 14.83 12.51 -15.94
N SER A 140 14.34 13.76 -15.96
CA SER A 140 14.64 14.72 -14.90
C SER A 140 14.01 14.32 -13.56
N ASN A 141 12.76 13.85 -13.57
CA ASN A 141 12.09 13.38 -12.36
C ASN A 141 12.75 12.11 -11.80
N MET A 142 13.08 11.14 -12.65
CA MET A 142 13.76 9.91 -12.24
C MET A 142 15.11 10.21 -11.57
N SER A 143 15.95 11.00 -12.23
CA SER A 143 17.28 11.36 -11.74
C SER A 143 17.22 12.14 -10.43
N GLN A 144 16.36 13.15 -10.34
CA GLN A 144 16.28 14.03 -9.17
C GLN A 144 15.60 13.32 -7.98
N ALA A 145 14.54 12.53 -8.21
CA ALA A 145 13.89 11.75 -7.16
C ALA A 145 14.87 10.73 -6.56
N THR A 146 15.61 10.03 -7.41
CA THR A 146 16.61 9.04 -6.97
C THR A 146 17.75 9.72 -6.21
N ALA A 147 18.25 10.86 -6.68
CA ALA A 147 19.28 11.65 -6.00
C ALA A 147 18.82 12.14 -4.61
N ALA A 148 17.54 12.48 -4.46
CA ALA A 148 16.93 12.83 -3.18
C ALA A 148 16.68 11.61 -2.26
N GLY A 149 17.00 10.39 -2.69
CA GLY A 149 16.79 9.17 -1.93
C GLY A 149 15.32 8.71 -1.89
N ILE A 150 14.52 9.07 -2.90
CA ILE A 150 13.15 8.58 -3.10
C ILE A 150 13.24 7.30 -3.93
N LYS A 151 12.56 6.25 -3.49
CA LYS A 151 12.41 5.00 -4.22
C LYS A 151 11.38 5.19 -5.31
N VAL A 152 11.70 4.77 -6.53
CA VAL A 152 10.89 5.07 -7.71
C VAL A 152 10.37 3.81 -8.40
N GLY A 153 9.19 3.94 -8.97
CA GLY A 153 8.62 3.11 -10.02
C GLY A 153 8.20 3.98 -11.18
N ALA A 154 7.58 3.39 -12.17
CA ALA A 154 7.18 4.14 -13.34
C ALA A 154 5.84 3.65 -13.90
N TYR A 155 5.15 4.51 -14.66
CA TYR A 155 3.90 4.14 -15.32
C TYR A 155 3.80 4.69 -16.75
N ILE A 156 3.02 4.00 -17.56
CA ILE A 156 2.69 4.41 -18.92
C ILE A 156 1.18 4.44 -19.09
N VAL A 157 0.63 5.54 -19.61
CA VAL A 157 -0.79 5.64 -19.94
C VAL A 157 -1.04 4.91 -21.24
N THR A 158 -1.80 3.82 -21.16
CA THR A 158 -2.06 2.95 -22.31
C THR A 158 -3.22 3.45 -23.15
N GLN A 159 -3.10 3.26 -24.44
CA GLN A 159 -4.19 3.26 -25.42
C GLN A 159 -4.03 2.08 -26.38
N ALA A 160 -3.35 1.03 -25.93
CA ALA A 160 -3.20 -0.21 -26.69
C ALA A 160 -4.57 -0.87 -26.95
N VAL A 161 -4.76 -1.37 -28.17
CA VAL A 161 -6.00 -2.03 -28.58
C VAL A 161 -5.82 -3.55 -28.73
N ASP A 162 -4.58 -4.01 -28.75
CA ASP A 162 -4.24 -5.43 -28.83
C ASP A 162 -2.95 -5.77 -28.05
N THR A 163 -2.62 -7.05 -28.01
CA THR A 163 -1.45 -7.55 -27.26
C THR A 163 -0.12 -7.14 -27.86
N THR A 164 -0.04 -6.88 -29.17
CA THR A 164 1.17 -6.41 -29.84
C THR A 164 1.54 -5.02 -29.35
N GLU A 165 0.57 -4.10 -29.34
CA GLU A 165 0.77 -2.77 -28.83
C GLU A 165 1.08 -2.76 -27.32
N ALA A 166 0.49 -3.70 -26.56
CA ALA A 166 0.82 -3.85 -25.14
C ALA A 166 2.29 -4.28 -24.91
N VAL A 167 2.82 -5.17 -25.76
CA VAL A 167 4.24 -5.56 -25.74
C VAL A 167 5.14 -4.38 -26.12
N GLU A 168 4.74 -3.57 -27.10
CA GLU A 168 5.47 -2.34 -27.46
C GLU A 168 5.54 -1.34 -26.29
N GLU A 169 4.41 -1.12 -25.60
CA GLU A 169 4.34 -0.25 -24.41
C GLU A 169 5.22 -0.79 -23.27
N ALA A 170 5.16 -2.10 -23.01
CA ALA A 170 6.01 -2.75 -22.02
C ALA A 170 7.50 -2.63 -22.36
N SER A 171 7.86 -2.82 -23.62
CA SER A 171 9.24 -2.67 -24.10
C SER A 171 9.73 -1.21 -23.96
N PHE A 172 8.85 -0.26 -24.27
CA PHE A 172 9.13 1.17 -24.15
C PHE A 172 9.42 1.58 -22.70
N ILE A 173 8.55 1.20 -21.75
CA ILE A 173 8.75 1.53 -20.34
C ILE A 173 9.99 0.82 -19.75
N VAL A 174 10.22 -0.45 -20.10
CA VAL A 174 11.39 -1.20 -19.65
C VAL A 174 12.68 -0.56 -20.17
N SER A 175 12.72 -0.20 -21.45
CA SER A 175 13.89 0.48 -22.05
C SER A 175 14.17 1.82 -21.39
N ALA A 176 13.14 2.65 -21.17
CA ALA A 176 13.29 3.94 -20.52
C ALA A 176 13.75 3.84 -19.06
N CYS A 177 13.37 2.76 -18.36
CA CYS A 177 13.72 2.53 -16.96
C CYS A 177 15.05 1.83 -16.76
N SER A 178 15.69 1.30 -17.79
CA SER A 178 16.87 0.42 -17.70
C SER A 178 18.12 1.08 -17.05
N GLU A 179 18.20 2.40 -17.10
CA GLU A 179 19.32 3.16 -16.51
C GLU A 179 19.09 3.52 -15.03
N TYR A 180 17.92 3.18 -14.47
CA TYR A 180 17.51 3.58 -13.11
C TYR A 180 17.35 2.38 -12.18
N ASN A 181 17.61 2.61 -10.89
CA ASN A 181 17.31 1.60 -9.87
C ASN A 181 15.83 1.62 -9.52
N ILE A 182 15.04 0.81 -10.21
CA ILE A 182 13.60 0.70 -10.01
C ILE A 182 13.31 -0.15 -8.78
N SER A 183 12.63 0.42 -7.80
CA SER A 183 12.30 -0.23 -6.52
C SER A 183 10.79 -0.55 -6.37
N LEU A 184 9.94 0.05 -7.20
CA LEU A 184 8.50 -0.17 -7.26
C LEU A 184 8.13 -0.85 -8.57
N PRO A 185 6.89 -1.36 -8.73
CA PRO A 185 6.44 -1.95 -9.99
C PRO A 185 6.47 -0.96 -11.16
N LEU A 186 6.50 -1.51 -12.38
CA LEU A 186 6.14 -0.79 -13.60
C LEU A 186 4.64 -0.95 -13.85
N ALA A 187 3.93 0.16 -14.03
CA ALA A 187 2.48 0.18 -14.13
C ALA A 187 1.99 0.40 -15.57
N ILE A 188 0.98 -0.38 -15.95
CA ILE A 188 0.09 -0.03 -17.07
C ILE A 188 -1.08 0.77 -16.49
N ASP A 189 -1.26 1.98 -16.96
CA ASP A 189 -2.32 2.89 -16.54
C ASP A 189 -3.47 2.82 -17.55
N VAL A 190 -4.58 2.25 -17.09
CA VAL A 190 -5.77 1.93 -17.90
C VAL A 190 -6.92 2.83 -17.49
N GLU A 191 -7.08 3.91 -18.24
CA GLU A 191 -8.12 4.91 -18.00
C GLU A 191 -8.69 5.48 -19.30
N SER A 192 -9.78 6.26 -19.18
CA SER A 192 -10.40 6.91 -20.32
C SER A 192 -9.53 8.04 -20.87
N ALA A 193 -9.46 8.14 -22.18
CA ALA A 193 -8.78 9.24 -22.85
C ALA A 193 -9.71 9.95 -23.83
N GLY A 194 -9.41 11.23 -24.13
CA GLY A 194 -10.16 12.02 -25.10
C GLY A 194 -11.66 12.09 -24.79
N ASN A 195 -12.06 12.24 -23.53
CA ASN A 195 -13.44 12.23 -23.07
C ASN A 195 -14.24 10.94 -23.48
N GLY A 196 -13.59 9.78 -23.42
CA GLY A 196 -14.19 8.50 -23.80
C GLY A 196 -14.12 8.20 -25.30
N SER A 197 -13.45 9.04 -26.08
CA SER A 197 -13.27 8.80 -27.53
C SER A 197 -11.99 8.05 -27.87
N GLY A 198 -11.14 7.81 -26.89
CA GLY A 198 -9.85 7.15 -27.05
C GLY A 198 -9.98 5.77 -27.67
N ARG A 199 -8.96 5.34 -28.39
CA ARG A 199 -8.93 4.02 -29.04
C ARG A 199 -9.01 2.87 -28.04
N GLY A 200 -8.36 3.02 -26.87
CA GLY A 200 -8.43 2.07 -25.76
C GLY A 200 -9.79 2.04 -25.07
N ASP A 201 -10.61 3.11 -25.15
CA ASP A 201 -11.97 3.12 -24.60
C ASP A 201 -12.93 2.21 -25.36
N LYS A 202 -12.66 1.95 -26.63
CA LYS A 202 -13.56 1.26 -27.57
C LYS A 202 -13.41 -0.26 -27.60
N ILE A 203 -12.34 -0.79 -27.00
CA ILE A 203 -12.10 -2.24 -26.98
C ILE A 203 -12.97 -2.94 -25.92
N SER A 204 -13.24 -4.21 -26.13
CA SER A 204 -14.00 -5.04 -25.20
C SER A 204 -13.23 -5.28 -23.89
N SER A 205 -13.95 -5.65 -22.82
CA SER A 205 -13.32 -6.04 -21.56
C SER A 205 -12.35 -7.22 -21.72
N SER A 206 -12.65 -8.15 -22.61
CA SER A 206 -11.77 -9.28 -22.92
C SER A 206 -10.46 -8.82 -23.56
N GLN A 207 -10.54 -7.96 -24.58
CA GLN A 207 -9.34 -7.40 -25.23
C GLN A 207 -8.51 -6.57 -24.26
N ARG A 208 -9.15 -5.71 -23.45
CA ARG A 208 -8.46 -4.90 -22.45
C ARG A 208 -7.74 -5.76 -21.41
N THR A 209 -8.38 -6.83 -20.94
CA THR A 209 -7.73 -7.77 -20.01
C THR A 209 -6.55 -8.50 -20.67
N ALA A 210 -6.66 -8.85 -21.96
CA ALA A 210 -5.55 -9.43 -22.71
C ALA A 210 -4.38 -8.44 -22.87
N VAL A 211 -4.66 -7.16 -23.17
CA VAL A 211 -3.65 -6.07 -23.22
C VAL A 211 -2.92 -5.96 -21.88
N ILE A 212 -3.65 -5.88 -20.77
CA ILE A 212 -3.08 -5.78 -19.42
C ILE A 212 -2.15 -6.97 -19.13
N ASN A 213 -2.60 -8.18 -19.44
CA ASN A 213 -1.83 -9.40 -19.19
C ASN A 213 -0.59 -9.50 -20.06
N ALA A 214 -0.65 -9.11 -21.34
CA ALA A 214 0.50 -9.08 -22.25
C ALA A 214 1.56 -8.08 -21.76
N PHE A 215 1.16 -6.88 -21.38
CA PHE A 215 2.05 -5.90 -20.74
C PHE A 215 2.72 -6.47 -19.49
N ALA A 216 1.92 -6.99 -18.55
CA ALA A 216 2.42 -7.50 -17.28
C ALA A 216 3.37 -8.69 -17.47
N GLN A 217 3.10 -9.56 -18.43
CA GLN A 217 3.98 -10.69 -18.76
C GLN A 217 5.32 -10.20 -19.33
N THR A 218 5.31 -9.25 -20.25
CA THR A 218 6.52 -8.68 -20.86
C THR A 218 7.39 -8.00 -19.82
N VAL A 219 6.80 -7.14 -18.97
CA VAL A 219 7.50 -6.45 -17.89
C VAL A 219 8.18 -7.46 -16.94
N ARG A 220 7.46 -8.53 -16.55
CA ARG A 220 8.03 -9.58 -15.68
C ARG A 220 9.14 -10.37 -16.35
N SER A 221 9.03 -10.65 -17.65
CA SER A 221 10.07 -11.35 -18.41
C SER A 221 11.38 -10.54 -18.47
N CYS A 222 11.29 -9.23 -18.27
CA CYS A 222 12.44 -8.32 -18.16
C CYS A 222 12.94 -8.10 -16.72
N GLY A 223 12.41 -8.86 -15.75
CA GLY A 223 12.88 -8.84 -14.35
C GLY A 223 12.23 -7.78 -13.47
N TYR A 224 11.20 -7.07 -13.95
CA TYR A 224 10.45 -6.08 -13.14
C TYR A 224 9.13 -6.65 -12.62
N SER A 225 8.65 -6.09 -11.52
CA SER A 225 7.27 -6.31 -11.07
C SER A 225 6.31 -5.48 -11.91
N ALA A 226 5.13 -6.02 -12.22
CA ALA A 226 4.09 -5.33 -12.98
C ALA A 226 2.86 -5.06 -12.11
N ILE A 227 2.18 -3.92 -12.36
CA ILE A 227 0.95 -3.55 -11.68
C ILE A 227 -0.02 -2.87 -12.66
N LEU A 228 -1.32 -3.13 -12.49
CA LEU A 228 -2.40 -2.45 -13.21
C LEU A 228 -2.89 -1.26 -12.41
N TYR A 229 -2.83 -0.04 -12.96
CA TYR A 229 -3.61 1.09 -12.46
C TYR A 229 -4.93 1.17 -13.22
N ALA A 230 -6.02 1.26 -12.45
CA ALA A 230 -7.35 1.56 -12.97
C ALA A 230 -8.25 2.11 -11.86
N ASN A 231 -9.25 2.91 -12.21
CA ASN A 231 -10.25 3.34 -11.25
C ASN A 231 -11.28 2.22 -10.96
N LYS A 232 -12.03 2.40 -9.88
CA LYS A 232 -13.04 1.43 -9.43
C LYS A 232 -14.08 1.08 -10.50
N ASP A 233 -14.54 2.06 -11.28
CA ASP A 233 -15.55 1.81 -12.33
C ASP A 233 -14.99 0.89 -13.41
N TRP A 234 -13.77 1.15 -13.88
CA TRP A 234 -13.14 0.32 -14.87
C TRP A 234 -12.87 -1.10 -14.36
N MET A 235 -12.43 -1.25 -13.10
CA MET A 235 -12.25 -2.55 -12.48
C MET A 235 -13.54 -3.36 -12.39
N ASN A 236 -14.67 -2.71 -12.14
CA ASN A 236 -15.97 -3.39 -12.03
C ASN A 236 -16.63 -3.68 -13.38
N ASN A 237 -16.48 -2.78 -14.37
CA ASN A 237 -17.35 -2.76 -15.54
C ASN A 237 -16.60 -2.95 -16.88
N ARG A 238 -15.28 -2.73 -16.90
CA ARG A 238 -14.51 -2.67 -18.14
C ARG A 238 -13.30 -3.61 -18.21
N ILE A 239 -13.01 -4.31 -17.12
CA ILE A 239 -11.90 -5.25 -16.99
C ILE A 239 -12.45 -6.54 -16.36
N TYR A 240 -12.04 -7.69 -16.85
CA TYR A 240 -12.29 -8.95 -16.14
C TYR A 240 -11.31 -9.09 -14.97
N ALA A 241 -11.61 -8.41 -13.86
CA ALA A 241 -10.70 -8.26 -12.73
C ALA A 241 -10.16 -9.59 -12.18
N GLY A 242 -10.99 -10.65 -12.18
CA GLY A 242 -10.57 -12.01 -11.76
C GLY A 242 -9.56 -12.67 -12.70
N ASN A 243 -9.36 -12.12 -13.91
CA ASN A 243 -8.45 -12.66 -14.93
C ASN A 243 -7.19 -11.79 -15.08
N VAL A 244 -7.06 -10.72 -14.30
CA VAL A 244 -5.85 -9.88 -14.30
C VAL A 244 -4.70 -10.62 -13.62
N GLY A 245 -3.62 -10.81 -14.34
CA GLY A 245 -2.46 -11.58 -13.91
C GLY A 245 -1.42 -10.79 -13.10
N CYS A 246 -1.72 -9.58 -12.62
CA CYS A 246 -0.80 -8.76 -11.81
C CYS A 246 -1.54 -8.09 -10.66
N SER A 247 -0.79 -7.47 -9.74
CA SER A 247 -1.35 -6.65 -8.66
C SER A 247 -2.12 -5.45 -9.21
N VAL A 248 -2.98 -4.86 -8.37
CA VAL A 248 -3.82 -3.71 -8.73
C VAL A 248 -3.42 -2.48 -7.90
N TRP A 249 -3.25 -1.36 -8.59
CA TRP A 249 -3.20 -0.01 -8.06
C TRP A 249 -4.54 0.64 -8.35
N LEU A 250 -5.41 0.63 -7.36
CA LEU A 250 -6.78 1.12 -7.47
C LEU A 250 -6.86 2.63 -7.34
N ALA A 251 -7.57 3.30 -8.21
CA ALA A 251 -7.97 4.70 -8.01
C ALA A 251 -9.41 4.78 -7.52
N GLN A 252 -9.60 5.42 -6.37
CA GLN A 252 -10.89 5.77 -5.81
C GLN A 252 -10.75 6.90 -4.80
N TYR A 253 -11.16 8.11 -5.15
CA TYR A 253 -10.97 9.32 -4.36
C TYR A 253 -12.04 9.46 -3.28
N ASN A 254 -11.87 8.72 -2.20
CA ASN A 254 -12.76 8.67 -1.05
C ASN A 254 -12.00 8.49 0.26
N SER A 255 -12.62 8.86 1.37
CA SER A 255 -12.10 8.59 2.71
C SER A 255 -12.12 7.10 3.08
N LYS A 256 -12.92 6.29 2.38
CA LYS A 256 -13.03 4.84 2.56
C LYS A 256 -13.09 4.16 1.20
N CYS A 257 -12.26 3.13 1.01
CA CYS A 257 -12.34 2.29 -0.16
C CYS A 257 -13.62 1.43 -0.13
N THR A 258 -14.36 1.43 -1.24
CA THR A 258 -15.58 0.63 -1.42
C THR A 258 -15.44 -0.40 -2.54
N TYR A 259 -14.26 -0.53 -3.14
CA TYR A 259 -13.95 -1.63 -4.05
C TYR A 259 -13.73 -2.91 -3.23
N THR A 260 -14.33 -4.01 -3.67
CA THR A 260 -14.30 -5.28 -2.93
C THR A 260 -13.29 -6.29 -3.46
N GLY A 261 -12.71 -6.02 -4.64
CA GLY A 261 -11.65 -6.86 -5.20
C GLY A 261 -10.29 -6.63 -4.53
N PRO A 262 -9.31 -7.49 -4.80
CA PRO A 262 -7.96 -7.34 -4.25
C PRO A 262 -7.22 -6.16 -4.90
N PHE A 263 -6.45 -5.43 -4.08
CA PHE A 263 -5.51 -4.40 -4.52
C PHE A 263 -4.35 -4.27 -3.52
N THR A 264 -3.23 -3.77 -3.98
CA THR A 264 -2.03 -3.53 -3.16
C THR A 264 -1.69 -2.06 -3.01
N MET A 265 -2.09 -1.23 -3.98
CA MET A 265 -1.96 0.23 -3.92
C MET A 265 -3.33 0.88 -4.07
N TRP A 266 -3.54 1.98 -3.35
CA TRP A 266 -4.78 2.77 -3.44
C TRP A 266 -4.45 4.25 -3.60
N GLN A 267 -4.74 4.80 -4.78
CA GLN A 267 -4.73 6.25 -5.02
C GLN A 267 -6.04 6.81 -4.47
N PHE A 268 -5.93 7.52 -3.35
CA PHE A 268 -7.09 7.96 -2.58
C PHE A 268 -7.44 9.43 -2.78
N THR A 269 -6.55 10.21 -3.42
CA THR A 269 -6.77 11.63 -3.74
C THR A 269 -5.91 12.08 -4.91
N GLU A 270 -6.45 13.01 -5.69
CA GLU A 270 -5.76 13.79 -6.74
C GLU A 270 -5.48 15.24 -6.29
N LYS A 271 -5.72 15.57 -5.02
CA LYS A 271 -5.72 16.93 -4.48
C LYS A 271 -4.80 17.10 -3.29
N ALA A 272 -3.82 16.22 -3.14
CA ALA A 272 -2.84 16.37 -2.08
C ALA A 272 -1.94 17.59 -2.32
N ARG A 273 -1.39 18.13 -1.23
CA ARG A 273 -0.38 19.19 -1.27
C ARG A 273 0.88 18.66 -0.63
N VAL A 274 1.99 18.73 -1.35
CA VAL A 274 3.30 18.27 -0.88
C VAL A 274 4.30 19.38 -1.13
N ASN A 275 5.09 19.73 -0.13
CA ASN A 275 6.15 20.73 -0.29
C ASN A 275 7.10 20.29 -1.41
N GLY A 276 7.47 21.22 -2.27
CA GLY A 276 8.31 20.94 -3.44
C GLY A 276 7.52 20.71 -4.73
N ILE A 277 6.18 20.59 -4.66
CA ILE A 277 5.31 20.47 -5.83
C ILE A 277 4.34 21.65 -5.88
N SER A 278 4.30 22.35 -7.01
CA SER A 278 3.35 23.42 -7.24
C SER A 278 1.98 22.83 -7.64
N GLY A 279 0.96 23.12 -6.85
CA GLY A 279 -0.38 22.66 -7.17
C GLY A 279 -0.75 21.32 -6.49
N ASN A 280 -1.72 20.64 -7.07
CA ASN A 280 -2.18 19.32 -6.61
C ASN A 280 -1.23 18.22 -7.09
N VAL A 281 -1.17 17.16 -6.30
CA VAL A 281 -0.46 15.94 -6.67
C VAL A 281 -1.30 14.73 -6.23
N ASP A 282 -1.24 13.68 -7.02
CA ASP A 282 -1.88 12.42 -6.73
C ASP A 282 -1.16 11.69 -5.61
N MET A 283 -1.93 11.13 -4.68
CA MET A 283 -1.37 10.46 -3.52
C MET A 283 -2.00 9.09 -3.30
N SER A 284 -1.15 8.14 -3.02
CA SER A 284 -1.51 6.74 -2.83
C SER A 284 -0.97 6.18 -1.51
N ALA A 285 -1.61 5.14 -1.01
CA ALA A 285 -1.08 4.26 0.00
C ALA A 285 -0.73 2.90 -0.64
N TRP A 286 0.49 2.44 -0.42
CA TRP A 286 0.98 1.15 -0.87
C TRP A 286 1.09 0.19 0.30
N LYS A 287 0.29 -0.87 0.27
CA LYS A 287 0.31 -1.99 1.22
C LYS A 287 1.40 -2.99 0.81
N HIS A 288 2.32 -3.29 1.71
CA HIS A 288 3.44 -4.21 1.50
C HIS A 288 3.68 -5.13 2.71
#